data_ffdee3a59e295b34fe5b8b36cc143370
#
_entry.id   ffdee3a59e295b34fe5b8b36cc143370
#
_cell.length_a   1.000
_cell.length_b   1.000
_cell.length_c   1.000
_cell.angle_alpha   90.00
_cell.angle_beta   90.00
_cell.angle_gamma   90.00
#
_symmetry.space_group_name_H-M   'P 1'
#
loop_
_entity.id
_entity.type
_entity.pdbx_description
1 polymer ?
#
loop_
_entity_poly.entity_id
_entity_poly.type
_entity_poly.pdbx_seq_one_letter_code
_entity_poly.pdbx_strand_id
1 'polypeptide(L)'
;NPLYFDPENIIKLAIEGGCNAVASTFGVLGAVARKYAHKIPFIVKLNHNELLTYPNSYDQVMFGTVKEAWNMGAVAVGATIYFGSEQSRRQIVEVSQAFEYAHELGMATVLWCYLRNSSFKKDGIDYHAAADLTGQANHIGVTIKADIVKQKLPSNNGGFKAIGFGKTDGRMYTELVSDHPIDLCRYQVANGYMGRVGLINSGGESHGTSDLHDAVVTAVVNKRAGGM
;
A
#
# COMPACT_ATOMS: atom_id res chain seq x y z
N ASN A 1 -3.20 -15.86 13.37
CA ASN A 1 -2.69 -17.07 12.75
C ASN A 1 -1.53 -17.61 13.58
N PRO A 2 -1.59 -18.87 14.09
CA PRO A 2 -0.55 -19.46 14.93
C PRO A 2 0.85 -19.48 14.31
N LEU A 3 0.94 -19.57 12.98
CA LEU A 3 2.21 -19.52 12.25
C LEU A 3 3.00 -18.21 12.49
N TYR A 4 2.32 -17.14 12.88
CA TYR A 4 2.92 -15.82 13.08
C TYR A 4 3.07 -15.43 14.56
N PHE A 5 2.83 -16.34 15.50
CA PHE A 5 3.09 -16.09 16.92
C PHE A 5 4.59 -15.92 17.21
N ASP A 6 5.43 -16.64 16.46
CA ASP A 6 6.87 -16.42 16.49
C ASP A 6 7.26 -15.46 15.35
N PRO A 7 7.80 -14.27 15.63
CA PRO A 7 8.26 -13.31 14.62
C PRO A 7 9.27 -13.89 13.62
N GLU A 8 10.10 -14.84 14.04
CA GLU A 8 11.07 -15.48 13.15
C GLU A 8 10.43 -16.19 11.97
N ASN A 9 9.22 -16.72 12.13
CA ASN A 9 8.56 -17.46 11.06
C ASN A 9 8.24 -16.57 9.85
N ILE A 10 7.88 -15.31 10.08
CA ILE A 10 7.65 -14.34 8.99
C ILE A 10 8.94 -14.09 8.22
N ILE A 11 10.05 -13.93 8.93
CA ILE A 11 11.34 -13.64 8.31
C ILE A 11 11.87 -14.86 7.55
N LYS A 12 11.78 -16.06 8.15
CA LYS A 12 12.17 -17.31 7.49
C LYS A 12 11.37 -17.53 6.22
N LEU A 13 10.06 -17.33 6.26
CA LEU A 13 9.17 -17.44 5.11
C LEU A 13 9.57 -16.45 3.99
N ALA A 14 9.92 -15.20 4.35
CA ALA A 14 10.38 -14.22 3.37
C ALA A 14 11.71 -14.61 2.72
N ILE A 15 12.66 -15.14 3.50
CA ILE A 15 13.97 -15.59 2.99
C ILE A 15 13.79 -16.82 2.10
N GLU A 16 13.05 -17.82 2.55
CA GLU A 16 12.76 -19.06 1.80
C GLU A 16 11.99 -18.78 0.50
N GLY A 17 11.07 -17.82 0.54
CA GLY A 17 10.32 -17.35 -0.62
C GLY A 17 11.12 -16.46 -1.59
N GLY A 18 12.39 -16.17 -1.30
CA GLY A 18 13.24 -15.34 -2.15
C GLY A 18 12.80 -13.87 -2.23
N CYS A 19 12.15 -13.37 -1.18
CA CYS A 19 11.71 -11.98 -1.13
C CYS A 19 12.90 -11.01 -1.07
N ASN A 20 12.76 -9.84 -1.71
CA ASN A 20 13.77 -8.79 -1.68
C ASN A 20 13.80 -8.00 -0.36
N ALA A 21 12.69 -7.98 0.37
CA ALA A 21 12.57 -7.32 1.66
C ALA A 21 11.40 -7.93 2.45
N VAL A 22 11.36 -7.68 3.75
CA VAL A 22 10.25 -8.04 4.62
C VAL A 22 9.68 -6.80 5.30
N ALA A 23 8.36 -6.63 5.26
CA ALA A 23 7.67 -5.52 5.86
C ALA A 23 6.85 -5.97 7.07
N SER A 24 7.07 -5.36 8.24
CA SER A 24 6.27 -5.61 9.43
C SER A 24 6.35 -4.44 10.41
N THR A 25 5.77 -4.62 11.59
CA THR A 25 5.76 -3.63 12.68
C THR A 25 7.07 -3.63 13.46
N PHE A 26 7.27 -2.58 14.27
CA PHE A 26 8.41 -2.47 15.20
C PHE A 26 8.56 -3.66 16.12
N GLY A 27 7.45 -4.14 16.70
CA GLY A 27 7.48 -5.26 17.62
C GLY A 27 7.97 -6.55 16.97
N VAL A 28 7.51 -6.83 15.76
CA VAL A 28 7.92 -8.03 15.00
C VAL A 28 9.37 -7.93 14.55
N LEU A 29 9.74 -6.86 13.86
CA LEU A 29 11.10 -6.72 13.31
C LEU A 29 12.14 -6.47 14.40
N GLY A 30 11.79 -5.70 15.44
CA GLY A 30 12.66 -5.44 16.58
C GLY A 30 13.06 -6.69 17.36
N ALA A 31 12.12 -7.62 17.53
CA ALA A 31 12.39 -8.89 18.21
C ALA A 31 13.46 -9.74 17.51
N VAL A 32 13.64 -9.56 16.20
CA VAL A 32 14.51 -10.40 15.37
C VAL A 32 15.65 -9.64 14.68
N ALA A 33 15.75 -8.32 14.88
CA ALA A 33 16.67 -7.47 14.14
C ALA A 33 18.13 -7.90 14.23
N ARG A 34 18.63 -8.24 15.43
CA ARG A 34 20.03 -8.71 15.62
C ARG A 34 20.37 -9.95 14.80
N LYS A 35 19.38 -10.82 14.58
CA LYS A 35 19.58 -12.09 13.90
C LYS A 35 19.39 -12.01 12.39
N TYR A 36 18.58 -11.07 11.92
CA TYR A 36 18.08 -11.08 10.55
C TYR A 36 18.25 -9.80 9.75
N ALA A 37 18.44 -8.63 10.37
CA ALA A 37 18.55 -7.36 9.63
C ALA A 37 19.68 -7.33 8.60
N HIS A 38 20.73 -8.14 8.80
CA HIS A 38 21.84 -8.30 7.84
C HIS A 38 21.59 -9.38 6.77
N LYS A 39 20.49 -10.13 6.87
CA LYS A 39 20.15 -11.25 5.95
C LYS A 39 19.07 -10.89 4.94
N ILE A 40 18.16 -10.02 5.32
CA ILE A 40 17.07 -9.54 4.48
C ILE A 40 16.74 -8.09 4.84
N PRO A 41 16.57 -7.18 3.86
CA PRO A 41 16.19 -5.82 4.12
C PRO A 41 14.87 -5.69 4.88
N PHE A 42 14.81 -4.80 5.88
CA PHE A 42 13.63 -4.52 6.67
C PHE A 42 12.94 -3.25 6.18
N ILE A 43 11.61 -3.34 6.02
CA ILE A 43 10.70 -2.20 5.83
C ILE A 43 9.86 -2.09 7.11
N VAL A 44 10.14 -1.11 7.95
CA VAL A 44 9.41 -0.94 9.21
C VAL A 44 8.16 -0.12 8.99
N LYS A 45 7.00 -0.70 9.31
CA LYS A 45 5.73 0.03 9.26
C LYS A 45 5.59 0.92 10.49
N LEU A 46 5.52 2.24 10.26
CA LEU A 46 5.50 3.26 11.32
C LEU A 46 4.13 3.39 12.00
N ASN A 47 3.04 3.13 11.28
CA ASN A 47 1.68 3.29 11.78
C ASN A 47 0.86 2.00 11.63
N HIS A 48 -0.17 1.89 12.42
CA HIS A 48 -1.09 0.77 12.39
C HIS A 48 -2.49 1.20 12.81
N ASN A 49 -3.50 0.43 12.37
CA ASN A 49 -4.86 0.61 12.86
C ASN A 49 -4.93 0.14 14.32
N GLU A 50 -5.56 0.95 15.17
CA GLU A 50 -5.95 0.52 16.51
C GLU A 50 -7.22 -0.34 16.37
N LEU A 51 -7.08 -1.65 16.57
CA LEU A 51 -8.11 -2.63 16.22
C LEU A 51 -9.22 -2.78 17.27
N LEU A 52 -9.08 -2.15 18.43
CA LEU A 52 -10.04 -2.22 19.52
C LEU A 52 -11.08 -1.08 19.46
N THR A 53 -10.85 -0.06 18.67
CA THR A 53 -11.83 1.01 18.44
C THR A 53 -13.02 0.47 17.64
N TYR A 54 -14.19 0.49 18.26
CA TYR A 54 -15.43 0.04 17.63
C TYR A 54 -16.54 1.10 17.77
N PRO A 55 -17.27 1.43 16.70
CA PRO A 55 -17.01 1.00 15.31
C PRO A 55 -15.68 1.52 14.78
N ASN A 56 -15.11 0.81 13.79
CA ASN A 56 -13.81 1.16 13.23
C ASN A 56 -13.85 2.53 12.55
N SER A 57 -13.03 3.47 13.01
CA SER A 57 -12.92 4.82 12.46
C SER A 57 -11.95 4.94 11.29
N TYR A 58 -11.34 3.83 10.87
CA TYR A 58 -10.28 3.80 9.84
C TYR A 58 -9.13 4.76 10.15
N ASP A 59 -8.75 4.82 11.41
CA ASP A 59 -7.59 5.59 11.85
C ASP A 59 -6.29 4.76 11.77
N GLN A 60 -5.21 5.44 11.45
CA GLN A 60 -3.86 4.90 11.50
C GLN A 60 -3.07 5.72 12.52
N VAL A 61 -2.60 5.05 13.56
CA VAL A 61 -1.86 5.66 14.65
C VAL A 61 -0.37 5.43 14.45
N MET A 62 0.45 6.45 14.62
CA MET A 62 1.91 6.33 14.56
C MET A 62 2.41 5.65 15.83
N PHE A 63 2.97 4.44 15.73
CA PHE A 63 3.49 3.69 16.86
C PHE A 63 5.01 3.77 17.03
N GLY A 64 5.70 4.37 16.08
CA GLY A 64 7.14 4.49 16.14
C GLY A 64 7.68 5.61 15.25
N THR A 65 8.96 5.86 15.38
CA THR A 65 9.64 6.94 14.67
C THR A 65 10.54 6.40 13.57
N VAL A 66 10.81 7.23 12.56
CA VAL A 66 11.78 6.93 11.50
C VAL A 66 13.18 6.67 12.10
N LYS A 67 13.58 7.46 13.10
CA LYS A 67 14.89 7.31 13.76
C LYS A 67 15.03 5.96 14.46
N GLU A 68 13.97 5.48 15.08
CA GLU A 68 13.95 4.16 15.71
C GLU A 68 14.10 3.04 14.68
N ALA A 69 13.39 3.15 13.54
CA ALA A 69 13.53 2.21 12.43
C ALA A 69 14.95 2.20 11.85
N TRP A 70 15.54 3.38 11.66
CA TRP A 70 16.91 3.53 11.20
C TRP A 70 17.92 2.90 12.18
N ASN A 71 17.77 3.14 13.48
CA ASN A 71 18.63 2.54 14.52
C ASN A 71 18.51 1.00 14.56
N MET A 72 17.38 0.44 14.16
CA MET A 72 17.14 -1.00 14.05
C MET A 72 17.88 -1.62 12.85
N GLY A 73 18.36 -0.83 11.91
CA GLY A 73 18.98 -1.28 10.67
C GLY A 73 17.99 -1.45 9.52
N ALA A 74 16.81 -0.85 9.60
CA ALA A 74 15.85 -0.86 8.50
C ALA A 74 16.38 -0.03 7.32
N VAL A 75 16.12 -0.49 6.10
CA VAL A 75 16.48 0.21 4.85
C VAL A 75 15.35 1.07 4.32
N ALA A 76 14.14 0.83 4.80
CA ALA A 76 12.95 1.57 4.41
C ALA A 76 11.97 1.69 5.56
N VAL A 77 11.13 2.70 5.48
CA VAL A 77 9.95 2.83 6.33
C VAL A 77 8.69 2.75 5.49
N GLY A 78 7.61 2.32 6.11
CA GLY A 78 6.32 2.25 5.46
C GLY A 78 5.20 2.80 6.34
N ALA A 79 4.15 3.28 5.72
CA ALA A 79 2.96 3.75 6.40
C ALA A 79 1.70 3.43 5.59
N THR A 80 0.57 3.37 6.25
CA THR A 80 -0.75 3.32 5.60
C THR A 80 -1.41 4.68 5.73
N ILE A 81 -2.02 5.14 4.65
CA ILE A 81 -3.02 6.20 4.70
C ILE A 81 -4.36 5.61 4.24
N TYR A 82 -5.40 5.83 5.04
CA TYR A 82 -6.77 5.53 4.66
C TYR A 82 -7.39 6.77 4.00
N PHE A 83 -7.10 6.96 2.72
CA PHE A 83 -7.60 8.07 1.94
C PHE A 83 -9.12 8.13 1.93
N GLY A 84 -9.67 9.31 2.14
CA GLY A 84 -11.11 9.54 2.20
C GLY A 84 -11.77 9.23 3.55
N SER A 85 -11.04 8.70 4.53
CA SER A 85 -11.53 8.61 5.91
C SER A 85 -11.55 9.98 6.59
N GLU A 86 -12.27 10.10 7.69
CA GLU A 86 -12.29 11.33 8.49
C GLU A 86 -10.90 11.73 9.00
N GLN A 87 -10.03 10.74 9.19
CA GLN A 87 -8.67 10.92 9.69
C GLN A 87 -7.61 11.11 8.59
N SER A 88 -7.99 11.04 7.32
CA SER A 88 -7.02 11.06 6.21
C SER A 88 -6.13 12.30 6.18
N ARG A 89 -6.65 13.47 6.55
CA ARG A 89 -5.87 14.72 6.55
C ARG A 89 -4.72 14.68 7.54
N ARG A 90 -4.98 14.21 8.77
CA ARG A 90 -3.94 14.03 9.79
C ARG A 90 -2.91 13.00 9.34
N GLN A 91 -3.37 11.84 8.85
CA GLN A 91 -2.50 10.79 8.35
C GLN A 91 -1.58 11.27 7.21
N ILE A 92 -2.09 12.08 6.28
CA ILE A 92 -1.28 12.66 5.20
C ILE A 92 -0.16 13.53 5.76
N VAL A 93 -0.44 14.40 6.73
CA VAL A 93 0.57 15.29 7.34
C VAL A 93 1.63 14.48 8.08
N GLU A 94 1.22 13.57 8.96
CA GLU A 94 2.14 12.74 9.74
C GLU A 94 3.06 11.89 8.85
N VAL A 95 2.49 11.25 7.83
CA VAL A 95 3.27 10.41 6.90
C VAL A 95 4.19 11.25 6.02
N SER A 96 3.74 12.42 5.54
CA SER A 96 4.59 13.33 4.76
C SER A 96 5.83 13.77 5.53
N GLN A 97 5.69 14.12 6.81
CA GLN A 97 6.79 14.48 7.69
C GLN A 97 7.73 13.30 7.96
N ALA A 98 7.17 12.11 8.19
CA ALA A 98 7.96 10.90 8.38
C ALA A 98 8.77 10.54 7.12
N PHE A 99 8.18 10.66 5.94
CA PHE A 99 8.85 10.36 4.67
C PHE A 99 9.97 11.36 4.35
N GLU A 100 9.76 12.65 4.66
CA GLU A 100 10.82 13.66 4.57
C GLU A 100 12.02 13.27 5.42
N TYR A 101 11.80 12.94 6.69
CA TYR A 101 12.88 12.54 7.58
C TYR A 101 13.53 11.19 7.20
N ALA A 102 12.75 10.27 6.63
CA ALA A 102 13.32 9.02 6.10
C ALA A 102 14.31 9.28 4.96
N HIS A 103 13.98 10.18 4.04
CA HIS A 103 14.87 10.57 2.95
C HIS A 103 16.13 11.28 3.46
N GLU A 104 16.05 12.11 4.50
CA GLU A 104 17.22 12.71 5.15
C GLU A 104 18.19 11.64 5.70
N LEU A 105 17.66 10.51 6.17
CA LEU A 105 18.45 9.38 6.66
C LEU A 105 18.85 8.37 5.56
N GLY A 106 18.51 8.65 4.31
CA GLY A 106 18.84 7.78 3.17
C GLY A 106 17.97 6.50 3.10
N MET A 107 16.79 6.50 3.74
CA MET A 107 15.84 5.37 3.72
C MET A 107 14.83 5.53 2.59
N ALA A 108 14.43 4.42 1.99
CA ALA A 108 13.30 4.41 1.07
C ALA A 108 11.94 4.49 1.81
N THR A 109 10.91 4.91 1.09
CA THR A 109 9.56 5.08 1.65
C THR A 109 8.53 4.27 0.88
N VAL A 110 7.66 3.56 1.61
CA VAL A 110 6.61 2.71 1.04
C VAL A 110 5.25 3.11 1.59
N LEU A 111 4.32 3.49 0.73
CA LEU A 111 2.98 3.90 1.15
C LEU A 111 1.92 2.88 0.75
N TRP A 112 1.17 2.37 1.73
CA TRP A 112 -0.09 1.65 1.51
C TRP A 112 -1.20 2.66 1.24
N CYS A 113 -1.58 2.83 -0.03
CA CYS A 113 -2.55 3.82 -0.51
C CYS A 113 -3.96 3.25 -0.51
N TYR A 114 -4.54 3.00 0.64
CA TYR A 114 -5.87 2.39 0.71
C TYR A 114 -6.98 3.44 0.86
N LEU A 115 -8.07 3.22 0.13
CA LEU A 115 -9.27 4.04 0.25
C LEU A 115 -10.15 3.52 1.39
N ARG A 116 -10.68 4.44 2.20
CA ARG A 116 -11.66 4.15 3.25
C ARG A 116 -12.64 5.31 3.38
N ASN A 117 -13.76 5.20 2.70
CA ASN A 117 -14.85 6.17 2.76
C ASN A 117 -16.17 5.42 2.57
N SER A 118 -17.10 5.54 3.52
CA SER A 118 -18.41 4.87 3.44
C SER A 118 -19.21 5.28 2.21
N SER A 119 -19.03 6.52 1.73
CA SER A 119 -19.68 7.03 0.51
C SER A 119 -19.16 6.41 -0.79
N PHE A 120 -18.06 5.64 -0.74
CA PHE A 120 -17.58 4.88 -1.89
C PHE A 120 -18.28 3.52 -2.05
N LYS A 121 -19.31 3.28 -1.25
CA LYS A 121 -20.31 2.21 -1.47
C LYS A 121 -21.63 2.86 -1.80
N LYS A 122 -22.17 2.57 -2.98
CA LYS A 122 -23.41 3.14 -3.47
C LYS A 122 -24.19 2.08 -4.23
N ASP A 123 -25.48 1.97 -3.97
CA ASP A 123 -26.40 1.04 -4.64
C ASP A 123 -25.90 -0.44 -4.64
N GLY A 124 -25.28 -0.85 -3.53
CA GLY A 124 -24.75 -2.21 -3.36
C GLY A 124 -23.39 -2.45 -4.03
N ILE A 125 -22.83 -1.45 -4.74
CA ILE A 125 -21.53 -1.56 -5.42
C ILE A 125 -20.44 -0.90 -4.58
N ASP A 126 -19.28 -1.58 -4.47
CA ASP A 126 -18.09 -1.07 -3.79
C ASP A 126 -17.10 -0.48 -4.82
N TYR A 127 -16.86 0.82 -4.72
CA TYR A 127 -15.97 1.57 -5.61
C TYR A 127 -14.55 1.76 -5.03
N HIS A 128 -14.22 1.21 -3.86
CA HIS A 128 -12.90 1.39 -3.24
C HIS A 128 -11.73 0.84 -4.09
N ALA A 129 -11.99 -0.01 -5.06
CA ALA A 129 -11.01 -0.49 -6.02
C ALA A 129 -11.16 0.14 -7.41
N ALA A 130 -12.03 1.14 -7.60
CA ALA A 130 -12.19 1.80 -8.89
C ALA A 130 -10.87 2.41 -9.38
N ALA A 131 -10.58 2.27 -10.68
CA ALA A 131 -9.31 2.70 -11.26
C ALA A 131 -9.05 4.21 -11.11
N ASP A 132 -10.08 5.04 -11.26
CA ASP A 132 -10.00 6.49 -11.06
C ASP A 132 -9.71 6.87 -9.60
N LEU A 133 -10.38 6.25 -8.65
CA LEU A 133 -10.18 6.49 -7.21
C LEU A 133 -8.80 6.00 -6.74
N THR A 134 -8.41 4.79 -7.14
CA THR A 134 -7.10 4.23 -6.76
C THR A 134 -5.95 4.97 -7.45
N GLY A 135 -6.13 5.41 -8.69
CA GLY A 135 -5.18 6.27 -9.38
C GLY A 135 -4.96 7.60 -8.64
N GLN A 136 -6.05 8.24 -8.18
CA GLN A 136 -5.96 9.46 -7.38
C GLN A 136 -5.24 9.24 -6.06
N ALA A 137 -5.52 8.13 -5.36
CA ALA A 137 -4.82 7.79 -4.12
C ALA A 137 -3.31 7.57 -4.34
N ASN A 138 -2.94 6.88 -5.42
CA ASN A 138 -1.54 6.72 -5.80
C ASN A 138 -0.88 8.06 -6.09
N HIS A 139 -1.56 8.94 -6.84
CA HIS A 139 -1.03 10.26 -7.15
C HIS A 139 -0.79 11.13 -5.90
N ILE A 140 -1.68 11.06 -4.91
CA ILE A 140 -1.43 11.72 -3.61
C ILE A 140 -0.23 11.09 -2.92
N GLY A 141 -0.11 9.75 -2.94
CA GLY A 141 1.02 9.04 -2.37
C GLY A 141 2.36 9.52 -2.93
N VAL A 142 2.46 9.65 -4.26
CA VAL A 142 3.70 10.15 -4.87
C VAL A 142 3.92 11.65 -4.61
N THR A 143 2.86 12.42 -4.45
CA THR A 143 2.94 13.85 -4.09
C THR A 143 3.58 14.05 -2.72
N ILE A 144 3.36 13.15 -1.77
CA ILE A 144 3.97 13.17 -0.44
C ILE A 144 5.29 12.37 -0.37
N LYS A 145 5.95 12.16 -1.50
CA LYS A 145 7.29 11.59 -1.62
C LYS A 145 7.39 10.09 -1.28
N ALA A 146 6.35 9.30 -1.58
CA ALA A 146 6.50 7.86 -1.55
C ALA A 146 7.39 7.38 -2.73
N ASP A 147 8.41 6.57 -2.46
CA ASP A 147 9.22 5.91 -3.50
C ASP A 147 8.50 4.71 -4.10
N ILE A 148 7.69 4.05 -3.28
CA ILE A 148 6.86 2.91 -3.67
C ILE A 148 5.46 3.11 -3.12
N VAL A 149 4.45 2.90 -3.97
CA VAL A 149 3.05 2.84 -3.55
C VAL A 149 2.53 1.41 -3.64
N LYS A 150 1.79 0.99 -2.63
CA LYS A 150 1.08 -0.28 -2.61
C LYS A 150 -0.42 -0.05 -2.72
N GLN A 151 -1.05 -0.69 -3.70
CA GLN A 151 -2.46 -0.51 -4.01
C GLN A 151 -3.13 -1.84 -4.33
N LYS A 152 -4.46 -1.91 -4.23
CA LYS A 152 -5.25 -3.02 -4.76
C LYS A 152 -5.21 -3.01 -6.29
N LEU A 153 -5.39 -4.19 -6.91
CA LEU A 153 -5.70 -4.24 -8.34
C LEU A 153 -6.97 -3.43 -8.61
N PRO A 154 -6.98 -2.59 -9.65
CA PRO A 154 -8.12 -1.74 -9.93
C PRO A 154 -9.25 -2.46 -10.66
N SER A 155 -10.46 -1.96 -10.50
CA SER A 155 -11.66 -2.36 -11.24
C SER A 155 -12.14 -1.22 -12.15
N ASN A 156 -12.76 -1.58 -13.28
CA ASN A 156 -13.34 -0.62 -14.20
C ASN A 156 -14.83 -0.42 -13.91
N ASN A 157 -15.14 0.24 -12.80
CA ASN A 157 -16.52 0.51 -12.39
C ASN A 157 -16.86 2.00 -12.23
N GLY A 158 -15.93 2.90 -12.59
CA GLY A 158 -16.17 4.33 -12.73
C GLY A 158 -16.48 5.05 -11.41
N GLY A 159 -15.62 4.90 -10.39
CA GLY A 159 -15.85 5.40 -9.03
C GLY A 159 -16.31 6.84 -8.93
N PHE A 160 -15.52 7.84 -9.36
CA PHE A 160 -15.93 9.25 -9.32
C PHE A 160 -17.20 9.53 -10.12
N LYS A 161 -17.33 8.91 -11.31
CA LYS A 161 -18.51 9.04 -12.15
C LYS A 161 -19.76 8.48 -11.47
N ALA A 162 -19.65 7.30 -10.86
CA ALA A 162 -20.77 6.62 -10.19
C ALA A 162 -21.24 7.36 -8.95
N ILE A 163 -20.32 7.89 -8.13
CA ILE A 163 -20.65 8.65 -6.92
C ILE A 163 -21.03 10.10 -7.19
N GLY A 164 -20.83 10.59 -8.43
CA GLY A 164 -21.16 11.98 -8.82
C GLY A 164 -20.25 13.02 -8.17
N PHE A 165 -19.00 12.69 -7.92
CA PHE A 165 -18.04 13.55 -7.23
C PHE A 165 -16.68 13.54 -7.96
N GLY A 166 -15.88 14.60 -7.74
CA GLY A 166 -14.55 14.71 -8.32
C GLY A 166 -14.55 15.26 -9.76
N LYS A 167 -13.35 15.53 -10.26
CA LYS A 167 -13.11 15.99 -11.62
C LYS A 167 -12.06 15.09 -12.28
N THR A 168 -12.51 14.02 -12.88
CA THR A 168 -11.66 13.14 -13.68
C THR A 168 -11.84 13.46 -15.16
N ASP A 169 -10.74 13.51 -15.92
CA ASP A 169 -10.79 13.66 -17.37
C ASP A 169 -11.65 12.53 -17.98
N GLY A 170 -12.59 12.87 -18.84
CA GLY A 170 -13.51 11.93 -19.45
C GLY A 170 -12.82 10.80 -20.23
N ARG A 171 -11.61 11.05 -20.75
CA ARG A 171 -10.78 10.05 -21.44
C ARG A 171 -10.36 8.88 -20.53
N MET A 172 -10.35 9.06 -19.20
CA MET A 172 -10.15 7.97 -18.26
C MET A 172 -11.15 6.82 -18.51
N TYR A 173 -12.38 7.15 -18.89
CA TYR A 173 -13.46 6.18 -19.07
C TYR A 173 -13.62 5.69 -20.51
N THR A 174 -12.91 6.28 -21.48
CA THR A 174 -13.08 6.00 -22.92
C THR A 174 -11.79 5.62 -23.64
N GLU A 175 -10.64 6.06 -23.16
CA GLU A 175 -9.36 5.93 -23.87
C GLU A 175 -8.21 5.42 -23.00
N LEU A 176 -8.17 5.78 -21.71
CA LEU A 176 -7.01 5.53 -20.84
C LEU A 176 -7.05 4.19 -20.13
N VAL A 177 -8.22 3.55 -20.05
CA VAL A 177 -8.39 2.21 -19.48
C VAL A 177 -9.32 1.38 -20.35
N SER A 178 -9.19 0.08 -20.28
CA SER A 178 -10.13 -0.92 -20.80
C SER A 178 -10.55 -1.86 -19.67
N ASP A 179 -11.38 -2.86 -19.96
CA ASP A 179 -11.72 -3.92 -18.98
C ASP A 179 -10.56 -4.90 -18.74
N HIS A 180 -9.49 -4.76 -19.47
CA HIS A 180 -8.33 -5.64 -19.32
C HIS A 180 -7.51 -5.26 -18.07
N PRO A 181 -7.24 -6.20 -17.15
CA PRO A 181 -6.55 -5.90 -15.88
C PRO A 181 -5.20 -5.20 -16.04
N ILE A 182 -4.44 -5.53 -17.08
CA ILE A 182 -3.14 -4.90 -17.35
C ILE A 182 -3.32 -3.40 -17.68
N ASP A 183 -4.33 -3.03 -18.45
CA ASP A 183 -4.57 -1.62 -18.81
C ASP A 183 -5.03 -0.82 -17.59
N LEU A 184 -5.89 -1.40 -16.76
CA LEU A 184 -6.32 -0.81 -15.51
C LEU A 184 -5.11 -0.59 -14.56
N CYS A 185 -4.26 -1.59 -14.41
CA CYS A 185 -3.05 -1.48 -13.59
C CYS A 185 -2.05 -0.47 -14.19
N ARG A 186 -1.92 -0.41 -15.52
CA ARG A 186 -1.10 0.59 -16.22
C ARG A 186 -1.55 2.02 -15.95
N TYR A 187 -2.84 2.24 -15.80
CA TYR A 187 -3.37 3.54 -15.37
C TYR A 187 -2.89 3.90 -13.95
N GLN A 188 -2.82 2.94 -13.03
CA GLN A 188 -2.21 3.17 -11.71
C GLN A 188 -0.72 3.52 -11.81
N VAL A 189 0.04 2.83 -12.67
CA VAL A 189 1.46 3.13 -12.94
C VAL A 189 1.61 4.54 -13.52
N ALA A 190 0.74 4.95 -14.44
CA ALA A 190 0.76 6.28 -15.02
C ALA A 190 0.55 7.38 -13.97
N ASN A 191 -0.32 7.15 -12.97
CA ASN A 191 -0.52 8.05 -11.84
C ASN A 191 0.68 8.11 -10.87
N GLY A 192 1.62 7.20 -10.96
CA GLY A 192 2.94 7.21 -10.30
C GLY A 192 4.01 7.93 -11.13
N TYR A 193 3.69 9.09 -11.71
CA TYR A 193 4.56 9.87 -12.58
C TYR A 193 5.11 9.06 -13.77
N MET A 194 4.22 8.34 -14.46
CA MET A 194 4.57 7.48 -15.59
C MET A 194 5.57 6.38 -15.23
N GLY A 195 5.40 5.77 -14.06
CA GLY A 195 6.26 4.69 -13.58
C GLY A 195 7.59 5.12 -12.95
N ARG A 196 7.75 6.41 -12.64
CA ARG A 196 8.94 6.87 -11.88
C ARG A 196 8.87 6.54 -10.39
N VAL A 197 7.69 6.18 -9.91
CA VAL A 197 7.45 5.66 -8.57
C VAL A 197 7.02 4.21 -8.70
N GLY A 198 7.59 3.33 -7.88
CA GLY A 198 7.29 1.91 -7.92
C GLY A 198 5.84 1.61 -7.51
N LEU A 199 5.19 0.68 -8.21
CA LEU A 199 3.86 0.20 -7.84
C LEU A 199 3.92 -1.28 -7.45
N ILE A 200 3.43 -1.60 -6.25
CA ILE A 200 3.17 -2.96 -5.80
C ILE A 200 1.65 -3.16 -5.70
N ASN A 201 1.11 -4.22 -6.27
CA ASN A 201 -0.29 -4.57 -6.06
C ASN A 201 -0.44 -5.60 -4.93
N SER A 202 -1.46 -5.37 -4.11
CA SER A 202 -1.79 -6.22 -2.97
C SER A 202 -2.48 -7.49 -3.45
N GLY A 203 -2.05 -8.66 -2.96
CA GLY A 203 -2.64 -9.96 -3.28
C GLY A 203 -4.00 -10.26 -2.61
N GLY A 204 -4.50 -9.35 -1.76
CA GLY A 204 -5.75 -9.57 -1.03
C GLY A 204 -5.59 -10.30 0.30
N GLU A 205 -6.70 -10.79 0.86
CA GLU A 205 -6.72 -11.64 2.06
C GLU A 205 -6.48 -13.09 1.67
N SER A 206 -5.83 -13.86 2.55
CA SER A 206 -5.54 -15.27 2.31
C SER A 206 -6.74 -16.15 2.67
N HIS A 207 -7.23 -16.93 1.73
CA HIS A 207 -8.41 -17.80 1.88
C HIS A 207 -8.16 -19.28 1.50
N GLY A 208 -6.91 -19.67 1.25
CA GLY A 208 -6.53 -21.06 0.93
C GLY A 208 -5.85 -21.25 -0.43
N THR A 209 -6.04 -22.39 -1.06
CA THR A 209 -5.31 -22.75 -2.30
C THR A 209 -5.66 -21.92 -3.54
N SER A 210 -6.84 -21.30 -3.60
CA SER A 210 -7.22 -20.34 -4.64
C SER A 210 -6.34 -19.09 -4.62
N ASP A 211 -5.77 -18.75 -3.47
CA ASP A 211 -4.95 -17.55 -3.26
C ASP A 211 -3.65 -17.58 -4.05
N LEU A 212 -3.08 -18.77 -4.29
CA LEU A 212 -1.86 -18.87 -5.10
C LEU A 212 -2.14 -18.43 -6.54
N HIS A 213 -3.28 -18.83 -7.12
CA HIS A 213 -3.68 -18.39 -8.45
C HIS A 213 -3.84 -16.87 -8.48
N ASP A 214 -4.58 -16.31 -7.54
CA ASP A 214 -4.85 -14.86 -7.48
C ASP A 214 -3.57 -14.05 -7.22
N ALA A 215 -2.67 -14.56 -6.39
CA ALA A 215 -1.36 -13.96 -6.16
C ALA A 215 -0.51 -13.96 -7.44
N VAL A 216 -0.49 -15.08 -8.19
CA VAL A 216 0.24 -15.17 -9.47
C VAL A 216 -0.37 -14.23 -10.51
N VAL A 217 -1.70 -14.21 -10.64
CA VAL A 217 -2.40 -13.28 -11.55
C VAL A 217 -2.06 -11.83 -11.19
N THR A 218 -2.13 -11.47 -9.92
CA THR A 218 -1.78 -10.13 -9.45
C THR A 218 -0.34 -9.75 -9.80
N ALA A 219 0.62 -10.65 -9.57
CA ALA A 219 2.03 -10.43 -9.89
C ALA A 219 2.26 -10.25 -11.40
N VAL A 220 1.63 -11.11 -12.21
CA VAL A 220 1.73 -11.03 -13.69
C VAL A 220 1.12 -9.75 -14.22
N VAL A 221 -0.06 -9.38 -13.76
CA VAL A 221 -0.73 -8.12 -14.15
C VAL A 221 0.12 -6.91 -13.79
N ASN A 222 0.61 -6.85 -12.55
CA ASN A 222 1.48 -5.77 -12.09
C ASN A 222 2.73 -5.65 -12.96
N LYS A 223 3.47 -6.75 -13.14
CA LYS A 223 4.72 -6.77 -13.92
C LYS A 223 4.50 -6.38 -15.38
N ARG A 224 3.44 -6.88 -16.02
CA ARG A 224 3.08 -6.56 -17.41
C ARG A 224 2.61 -5.11 -17.58
N ALA A 225 2.03 -4.52 -16.54
CA ALA A 225 1.63 -3.11 -16.54
C ALA A 225 2.80 -2.13 -16.33
N GLY A 226 3.98 -2.61 -15.95
CA GLY A 226 5.16 -1.79 -15.62
C GLY A 226 5.31 -1.49 -14.13
N GLY A 227 4.67 -2.30 -13.27
CA GLY A 227 4.92 -2.29 -11.81
C GLY A 227 6.19 -3.05 -11.42
N MET A 228 6.42 -3.15 -10.11
CA MET A 228 7.60 -3.79 -9.50
C MET A 228 7.39 -5.28 -9.33
#